data_5b475f1484a9ae19c2b8a3f80ea21df0
#
_entry.id   5b475f1484a9ae19c2b8a3f80ea21df0
#
_cell.length_a   1.000
_cell.length_b   1.000
_cell.length_c   1.000
_cell.angle_alpha   90.00
_cell.angle_beta   90.00
_cell.angle_gamma   90.00
#
_symmetry.space_group_name_H-M   'P 1'
#
loop_
_entity.id
_entity.type
_entity.pdbx_description
1 polymer ?
#
loop_
_entity_poly.entity_id
_entity_poly.type
_entity_poly.pdbx_seq_one_letter_code
_entity_poly.pdbx_strand_id
1 'polypeptide(L)'
;MNIAANNRLVFSEEQGMILDSAREFCRDKSAISAVRALLESENGFDEAVWQQMVELGWLGLAIPEEFGGSGLGIGATVPLAESMGRYLLATPFFSTTLAAQLFARAGTSAQKNHWLPLLANGTRASLALLDGEDWGAKAFTATAEASAGKLTLSGEKW
;
A
#
# COMPACT_ATOMS: atom_id res chain seq x y z
N MET A 1 38.58 -6.58 -1.33
CA MET A 1 37.38 -6.75 -2.16
C MET A 1 36.36 -5.74 -1.68
N ASN A 2 36.10 -4.68 -2.43
CA ASN A 2 35.35 -3.53 -1.97
C ASN A 2 33.86 -3.77 -2.23
N ILE A 3 33.12 -4.28 -1.25
CA ILE A 3 31.69 -4.64 -1.33
C ILE A 3 30.78 -3.40 -1.42
N ALA A 4 31.32 -2.20 -1.19
CA ALA A 4 30.53 -0.96 -1.15
C ALA A 4 30.18 -0.35 -2.53
N ALA A 5 30.71 -0.85 -3.64
CA ALA A 5 30.62 -0.18 -4.92
C ALA A 5 29.48 -0.64 -5.84
N ASN A 6 28.76 -1.74 -5.54
CA ASN A 6 27.83 -2.35 -6.50
C ASN A 6 26.39 -2.58 -6.01
N ASN A 7 25.97 -2.02 -4.88
CA ASN A 7 24.59 -2.15 -4.38
C ASN A 7 23.75 -0.89 -4.62
N ARG A 8 23.90 -0.21 -5.74
CA ARG A 8 22.88 0.75 -6.17
C ARG A 8 21.76 -0.06 -6.82
N LEU A 9 20.56 0.01 -6.23
CA LEU A 9 19.33 -0.38 -6.91
C LEU A 9 19.27 0.43 -8.22
N VAL A 10 19.43 -0.26 -9.34
CA VAL A 10 19.27 0.36 -10.66
C VAL A 10 17.81 0.25 -11.00
N PHE A 11 17.08 1.34 -10.90
CA PHE A 11 15.71 1.42 -11.38
C PHE A 11 15.70 1.34 -12.91
N SER A 12 14.65 0.71 -13.48
CA SER A 12 14.35 0.83 -14.91
C SER A 12 14.05 2.29 -15.26
N GLU A 13 14.07 2.63 -16.56
CA GLU A 13 13.71 3.98 -17.02
C GLU A 13 12.32 4.40 -16.51
N GLU A 14 11.34 3.50 -16.58
CA GLU A 14 9.98 3.70 -16.09
C GLU A 14 9.94 3.91 -14.57
N GLN A 15 10.66 3.09 -13.79
CA GLN A 15 10.80 3.28 -12.35
C GLN A 15 11.51 4.59 -12.01
N GLY A 16 12.44 5.03 -12.84
CA GLY A 16 13.12 6.33 -12.74
C GLY A 16 12.13 7.50 -12.89
N MET A 17 11.25 7.44 -13.88
CA MET A 17 10.20 8.46 -14.07
C MET A 17 9.23 8.49 -12.88
N ILE A 18 8.83 7.33 -12.36
CA ILE A 18 8.00 7.25 -11.16
C ILE A 18 8.73 7.88 -9.96
N LEU A 19 10.03 7.60 -9.80
CA LEU A 19 10.85 8.15 -8.71
C LEU A 19 10.92 9.68 -8.75
N ASP A 20 11.14 10.25 -9.94
CA ASP A 20 11.25 11.71 -10.10
C ASP A 20 9.92 12.39 -9.79
N SER A 21 8.81 11.87 -10.31
CA SER A 21 7.46 12.34 -10.00
C SER A 21 7.12 12.21 -8.51
N ALA A 22 7.45 11.07 -7.91
CA ALA A 22 7.20 10.81 -6.50
C ALA A 22 8.01 11.75 -5.58
N ARG A 23 9.27 12.02 -5.92
CA ARG A 23 10.13 12.95 -5.16
C ARG A 23 9.59 14.37 -5.18
N GLU A 24 9.19 14.85 -6.35
CA GLU A 24 8.61 16.17 -6.48
C GLU A 24 7.31 16.29 -5.67
N PHE A 25 6.41 15.36 -5.87
CA PHE A 25 5.13 15.32 -5.15
C PHE A 25 5.33 15.25 -3.63
N CYS A 26 6.12 14.29 -3.15
CA CYS A 26 6.34 14.12 -1.71
C CYS A 26 7.00 15.36 -1.08
N ARG A 27 8.00 15.95 -1.75
CA ARG A 27 8.62 17.21 -1.28
C ARG A 27 7.61 18.33 -1.14
N ASP A 28 6.71 18.48 -2.11
CA ASP A 28 5.76 19.59 -2.16
C ASP A 28 4.58 19.39 -1.19
N LYS A 29 4.20 18.14 -0.91
CA LYS A 29 3.05 17.79 -0.04
C LYS A 29 3.42 17.52 1.42
N SER A 30 4.70 17.29 1.73
CA SER A 30 5.17 16.90 3.07
C SER A 30 6.08 17.95 3.71
N ALA A 31 5.71 19.24 3.65
CA ALA A 31 6.39 20.23 4.47
C ALA A 31 6.35 19.79 5.95
N ILE A 32 7.45 19.98 6.69
CA ILE A 32 7.57 19.49 8.07
C ILE A 32 6.46 20.02 9.00
N SER A 33 5.94 21.20 8.72
CA SER A 33 4.79 21.76 9.45
C SER A 33 3.50 20.96 9.19
N ALA A 34 3.27 20.53 7.94
CA ALA A 34 2.13 19.70 7.57
C ALA A 34 2.25 18.30 8.22
N VAL A 35 3.45 17.70 8.16
CA VAL A 35 3.71 16.40 8.82
C VAL A 35 3.40 16.46 10.32
N ARG A 36 3.85 17.53 11.00
CA ARG A 36 3.57 17.70 12.45
C ARG A 36 2.09 17.88 12.74
N ALA A 37 1.36 18.62 11.92
CA ALA A 37 -0.08 18.80 12.09
C ALA A 37 -0.86 17.48 11.94
N LEU A 38 -0.39 16.58 11.07
CA LEU A 38 -1.01 15.26 10.88
C LEU A 38 -0.84 14.34 12.08
N LEU A 39 0.20 14.50 12.91
CA LEU A 39 0.39 13.71 14.14
C LEU A 39 -0.71 13.95 15.18
N GLU A 40 -1.34 15.13 15.14
CA GLU A 40 -2.43 15.51 16.03
C GLU A 40 -3.81 15.34 15.38
N SER A 41 -3.85 14.91 14.11
CA SER A 41 -5.11 14.71 13.38
C SER A 41 -5.70 13.33 13.63
N GLU A 42 -7.02 13.21 13.56
CA GLU A 42 -7.74 11.94 13.74
C GLU A 42 -7.34 10.89 12.69
N ASN A 43 -7.15 11.31 11.44
CA ASN A 43 -6.88 10.41 10.32
C ASN A 43 -5.38 10.08 10.12
N GLY A 44 -4.46 10.91 10.64
CA GLY A 44 -3.03 10.74 10.49
C GLY A 44 -2.49 10.99 9.06
N PHE A 45 -3.34 11.38 8.11
CA PHE A 45 -2.98 11.73 6.74
C PHE A 45 -3.93 12.76 6.14
N ASP A 46 -3.50 13.40 5.04
CA ASP A 46 -4.28 14.39 4.28
C ASP A 46 -5.09 13.71 3.18
N GLU A 47 -6.42 13.83 3.24
CA GLU A 47 -7.35 13.25 2.26
C GLU A 47 -7.18 13.84 0.85
N ALA A 48 -6.85 15.14 0.75
CA ALA A 48 -6.62 15.77 -0.55
C ALA A 48 -5.32 15.27 -1.20
N VAL A 49 -4.30 14.99 -0.41
CA VAL A 49 -3.06 14.35 -0.87
C VAL A 49 -3.34 12.91 -1.33
N TRP A 50 -4.13 12.16 -0.57
CA TRP A 50 -4.56 10.82 -0.97
C TRP A 50 -5.28 10.82 -2.31
N GLN A 51 -6.24 11.73 -2.50
CA GLN A 51 -6.99 11.85 -3.74
C GLN A 51 -6.08 12.19 -4.94
N GLN A 52 -5.08 13.04 -4.76
CA GLN A 52 -4.10 13.33 -5.81
C GLN A 52 -3.26 12.10 -6.17
N MET A 53 -2.92 11.24 -5.21
CA MET A 53 -2.22 9.96 -5.50
C MET A 53 -3.11 9.01 -6.30
N VAL A 54 -4.42 9.01 -6.06
CA VAL A 54 -5.42 8.26 -6.87
C VAL A 54 -5.45 8.79 -8.29
N GLU A 55 -5.55 10.11 -8.47
CA GLU A 55 -5.59 10.79 -9.79
C GLU A 55 -4.31 10.53 -10.61
N LEU A 56 -3.16 10.40 -9.95
CA LEU A 56 -1.88 10.02 -10.56
C LEU A 56 -1.81 8.51 -10.91
N GLY A 57 -2.83 7.72 -10.57
CA GLY A 57 -2.88 6.29 -10.85
C GLY A 57 -1.96 5.43 -9.98
N TRP A 58 -1.39 6.00 -8.92
CA TRP A 58 -0.36 5.32 -8.13
C TRP A 58 -0.87 4.09 -7.38
N LEU A 59 -2.15 4.08 -7.02
CA LEU A 59 -2.79 2.95 -6.34
C LEU A 59 -2.95 1.73 -7.27
N GLY A 60 -3.00 1.99 -8.59
CA GLY A 60 -3.13 0.98 -9.63
C GLY A 60 -1.80 0.41 -10.15
N LEU A 61 -0.63 0.95 -9.78
CA LEU A 61 0.66 0.56 -10.37
C LEU A 61 0.91 -0.96 -10.37
N ALA A 62 0.60 -1.62 -9.27
CA ALA A 62 0.83 -3.06 -9.09
C ALA A 62 -0.43 -3.92 -9.28
N ILE A 63 -1.55 -3.32 -9.69
CA ILE A 63 -2.80 -4.02 -10.01
C ILE A 63 -2.79 -4.36 -11.51
N PRO A 64 -3.18 -5.59 -11.91
CA PRO A 64 -3.25 -5.96 -13.32
C PRO A 64 -4.21 -5.06 -14.12
N GLU A 65 -3.89 -4.86 -15.41
CA GLU A 65 -4.66 -4.02 -16.33
C GLU A 65 -6.12 -4.46 -16.45
N GLU A 66 -6.39 -5.76 -16.44
CA GLU A 66 -7.73 -6.33 -16.48
C GLU A 66 -8.65 -5.88 -15.32
N PHE A 67 -8.05 -5.38 -14.22
CA PHE A 67 -8.77 -4.85 -13.05
C PHE A 67 -8.60 -3.32 -12.91
N GLY A 68 -8.19 -2.64 -13.98
CA GLY A 68 -8.08 -1.18 -14.01
C GLY A 68 -6.77 -0.62 -13.43
N GLY A 69 -5.76 -1.46 -13.25
CA GLY A 69 -4.41 -1.03 -12.89
C GLY A 69 -3.50 -0.82 -14.09
N SER A 70 -2.21 -0.58 -13.82
CA SER A 70 -1.17 -0.40 -14.84
C SER A 70 -0.37 -1.68 -15.11
N GLY A 71 -0.52 -2.73 -14.32
CA GLY A 71 0.14 -4.02 -14.52
C GLY A 71 1.66 -4.03 -14.35
N LEU A 72 2.27 -2.96 -13.82
CA LEU A 72 3.73 -2.80 -13.72
C LEU A 72 4.36 -3.68 -12.62
N GLY A 73 3.54 -4.32 -11.81
CA GLY A 73 3.97 -5.17 -10.70
C GLY A 73 4.44 -4.40 -9.47
N ILE A 74 4.67 -5.14 -8.37
CA ILE A 74 4.99 -4.54 -7.07
C ILE A 74 6.31 -3.75 -7.07
N GLY A 75 7.26 -4.09 -7.94
CA GLY A 75 8.52 -3.37 -8.08
C GLY A 75 8.35 -1.89 -8.48
N ALA A 76 7.28 -1.55 -9.19
CA ALA A 76 6.98 -0.17 -9.58
C ALA A 76 6.53 0.71 -8.40
N THR A 77 6.13 0.12 -7.28
CA THR A 77 5.76 0.86 -6.06
C THR A 77 6.97 1.24 -5.20
N VAL A 78 8.14 0.63 -5.43
CA VAL A 78 9.34 0.85 -4.62
C VAL A 78 9.84 2.29 -4.68
N PRO A 79 9.96 2.95 -5.86
CA PRO A 79 10.36 4.35 -5.94
C PRO A 79 9.43 5.29 -5.15
N LEU A 80 8.14 4.97 -5.16
CA LEU A 80 7.12 5.71 -4.43
C LEU A 80 7.30 5.55 -2.92
N ALA A 81 7.44 4.31 -2.45
CA ALA A 81 7.66 4.00 -1.04
C ALA A 81 8.96 4.63 -0.51
N GLU A 82 10.05 4.63 -1.30
CA GLU A 82 11.31 5.32 -0.95
C GLU A 82 11.09 6.82 -0.78
N SER A 83 10.37 7.44 -1.72
CA SER A 83 10.10 8.88 -1.67
C SER A 83 9.20 9.25 -0.50
N MET A 84 8.13 8.48 -0.25
CA MET A 84 7.26 8.68 0.91
C MET A 84 8.03 8.58 2.24
N GLY A 85 8.90 7.58 2.38
CA GLY A 85 9.76 7.44 3.56
C GLY A 85 10.74 8.61 3.73
N ARG A 86 11.37 9.05 2.65
CA ARG A 86 12.32 10.17 2.63
C ARG A 86 11.70 11.48 3.10
N TYR A 87 10.47 11.76 2.69
CA TYR A 87 9.76 13.01 2.96
C TYR A 87 8.72 12.89 4.09
N LEU A 88 8.61 11.75 4.74
CA LEU A 88 7.65 11.48 5.82
C LEU A 88 6.19 11.67 5.38
N LEU A 89 5.88 11.35 4.11
CA LEU A 89 4.51 11.42 3.59
C LEU A 89 3.68 10.26 4.15
N ALA A 90 2.85 10.54 5.13
CA ALA A 90 1.92 9.58 5.71
C ALA A 90 0.66 9.47 4.86
N THR A 91 0.39 8.28 4.33
CA THR A 91 -0.88 7.92 3.65
C THR A 91 -1.12 6.41 3.78
N PRO A 92 -2.35 5.92 3.60
CA PRO A 92 -2.64 4.48 3.60
C PRO A 92 -2.18 3.74 2.33
N PHE A 93 -1.22 4.30 1.56
CA PHE A 93 -0.71 3.73 0.32
C PHE A 93 -0.16 2.32 0.52
N PHE A 94 0.71 2.17 1.53
CA PHE A 94 1.41 0.89 1.75
C PHE A 94 0.44 -0.22 2.16
N SER A 95 -0.44 0.05 3.11
CA SER A 95 -1.45 -0.92 3.58
C SER A 95 -2.43 -1.31 2.47
N THR A 96 -2.89 -0.32 1.69
CA THR A 96 -3.79 -0.54 0.55
C THR A 96 -3.12 -1.35 -0.56
N THR A 97 -1.85 -1.05 -0.88
CA THR A 97 -1.07 -1.82 -1.85
C THR A 97 -0.89 -3.29 -1.42
N LEU A 98 -0.61 -3.53 -0.14
CA LEU A 98 -0.50 -4.90 0.39
C LEU A 98 -1.82 -5.66 0.30
N ALA A 99 -2.94 -5.01 0.63
CA ALA A 99 -4.27 -5.60 0.49
C ALA A 99 -4.60 -5.93 -0.98
N ALA A 100 -4.26 -5.03 -1.91
CA ALA A 100 -4.41 -5.29 -3.34
C ALA A 100 -3.56 -6.49 -3.79
N GLN A 101 -2.32 -6.62 -3.33
CA GLN A 101 -1.47 -7.77 -3.63
C GLN A 101 -2.04 -9.09 -3.07
N LEU A 102 -2.65 -9.06 -1.88
CA LEU A 102 -3.31 -10.22 -1.32
C LEU A 102 -4.45 -10.70 -2.24
N PHE A 103 -5.35 -9.80 -2.64
CA PHE A 103 -6.43 -10.15 -3.57
C PHE A 103 -5.90 -10.60 -4.93
N ALA A 104 -4.92 -9.92 -5.50
CA ALA A 104 -4.34 -10.27 -6.79
C ALA A 104 -3.74 -11.70 -6.78
N ARG A 105 -3.11 -12.13 -5.69
CA ARG A 105 -2.44 -13.42 -5.57
C ARG A 105 -3.34 -14.55 -5.08
N ALA A 106 -4.17 -14.30 -4.08
CA ALA A 106 -4.93 -15.32 -3.34
C ALA A 106 -6.44 -15.18 -3.45
N GLY A 107 -6.96 -14.07 -4.00
CA GLY A 107 -8.39 -13.87 -4.16
C GLY A 107 -9.02 -14.79 -5.20
N THR A 108 -10.28 -15.18 -4.99
CA THR A 108 -11.12 -15.80 -6.02
C THR A 108 -11.38 -14.82 -7.15
N SER A 109 -11.80 -15.30 -8.33
CA SER A 109 -12.16 -14.41 -9.46
C SER A 109 -13.22 -13.38 -9.08
N ALA A 110 -14.22 -13.76 -8.30
CA ALA A 110 -15.26 -12.84 -7.82
C ALA A 110 -14.66 -11.75 -6.90
N GLN A 111 -13.76 -12.11 -5.99
CA GLN A 111 -13.09 -11.15 -5.11
C GLN A 111 -12.16 -10.20 -5.88
N LYS A 112 -11.38 -10.71 -6.84
CA LYS A 112 -10.51 -9.90 -7.69
C LYS A 112 -11.32 -8.88 -8.49
N ASN A 113 -12.37 -9.33 -9.18
CA ASN A 113 -13.25 -8.47 -9.99
C ASN A 113 -13.94 -7.39 -9.15
N HIS A 114 -14.22 -7.67 -7.88
CA HIS A 114 -14.88 -6.71 -7.01
C HIS A 114 -13.89 -5.73 -6.36
N TRP A 115 -12.84 -6.25 -5.73
CA TRP A 115 -11.98 -5.43 -4.87
C TRP A 115 -10.87 -4.69 -5.62
N LEU A 116 -10.23 -5.32 -6.63
CA LEU A 116 -9.07 -4.69 -7.27
C LEU A 116 -9.39 -3.38 -7.97
N PRO A 117 -10.51 -3.23 -8.71
CA PRO A 117 -10.89 -1.95 -9.27
C PRO A 117 -11.17 -0.88 -8.21
N LEU A 118 -11.81 -1.25 -7.10
CA LEU A 118 -12.08 -0.31 -6.01
C LEU A 118 -10.78 0.17 -5.36
N LEU A 119 -9.81 -0.73 -5.12
CA LEU A 119 -8.51 -0.39 -4.54
C LEU A 119 -7.69 0.49 -5.49
N ALA A 120 -7.71 0.21 -6.80
CA ALA A 120 -7.06 1.05 -7.81
C ALA A 120 -7.63 2.48 -7.82
N ASN A 121 -8.94 2.64 -7.52
CA ASN A 121 -9.65 3.91 -7.44
C ASN A 121 -9.68 4.53 -6.04
N GLY A 122 -8.80 4.10 -5.14
CA GLY A 122 -8.56 4.79 -3.87
C GLY A 122 -9.37 4.31 -2.68
N THR A 123 -10.14 3.21 -2.80
CA THR A 123 -10.69 2.56 -1.62
C THR A 123 -9.54 2.11 -0.72
N ARG A 124 -9.55 2.54 0.53
CA ARG A 124 -8.52 2.22 1.50
C ARG A 124 -8.73 0.83 2.09
N ALA A 125 -7.62 0.10 2.27
CA ALA A 125 -7.63 -1.21 2.89
C ALA A 125 -6.37 -1.45 3.71
N SER A 126 -6.45 -2.40 4.63
CA SER A 126 -5.31 -2.89 5.38
C SER A 126 -5.40 -4.40 5.58
N LEU A 127 -4.30 -5.00 6.00
CA LEU A 127 -4.24 -6.42 6.38
C LEU A 127 -4.34 -6.53 7.89
N ALA A 128 -5.41 -7.15 8.37
CA ALA A 128 -5.58 -7.52 9.77
C ALA A 128 -4.79 -8.82 10.04
N LEU A 129 -3.47 -8.71 10.17
CA LEU A 129 -2.58 -9.86 10.23
C LEU A 129 -2.24 -10.29 11.66
N LEU A 130 -1.88 -9.34 12.53
CA LEU A 130 -1.34 -9.64 13.85
C LEU A 130 -2.45 -9.72 14.91
N ASP A 131 -2.34 -10.68 15.82
CA ASP A 131 -3.21 -10.84 17.00
C ASP A 131 -2.63 -10.11 18.24
N GLY A 132 -1.50 -9.42 18.09
CA GLY A 132 -0.79 -8.70 19.14
C GLY A 132 0.53 -8.12 18.62
N GLU A 133 1.39 -7.69 19.52
CA GLU A 133 2.67 -7.03 19.18
C GLU A 133 3.74 -7.99 18.62
N ASP A 134 3.54 -9.32 18.72
CA ASP A 134 4.49 -10.33 18.25
C ASP A 134 4.25 -10.69 16.78
N TRP A 135 5.29 -10.55 15.97
CA TRP A 135 5.32 -10.95 14.55
C TRP A 135 5.45 -12.47 14.35
N GLY A 136 5.49 -13.25 15.40
CA GLY A 136 5.62 -14.72 15.34
C GLY A 136 4.36 -15.40 14.83
N ALA A 137 4.49 -16.29 13.84
CA ALA A 137 3.37 -17.06 13.27
C ALA A 137 2.62 -17.96 14.29
N LYS A 138 3.14 -18.11 15.51
CA LYS A 138 2.53 -18.89 16.59
C LYS A 138 1.44 -18.11 17.37
N ALA A 139 1.27 -16.83 17.08
CA ALA A 139 0.37 -15.94 17.80
C ALA A 139 -1.02 -15.78 17.15
N PHE A 140 -1.35 -16.53 16.08
CA PHE A 140 -2.67 -16.46 15.49
C PHE A 140 -3.71 -17.19 16.36
N THR A 141 -4.54 -16.40 17.04
CA THR A 141 -5.61 -16.88 17.93
C THR A 141 -7.00 -16.66 17.34
N ALA A 142 -7.12 -15.78 16.34
CA ALA A 142 -8.37 -15.54 15.65
C ALA A 142 -8.86 -16.80 14.93
N THR A 143 -10.14 -17.11 15.07
CA THR A 143 -10.77 -18.31 14.51
C THR A 143 -11.80 -17.93 13.45
N ALA A 144 -12.03 -18.84 12.51
CA ALA A 144 -13.08 -18.74 11.50
C ALA A 144 -13.89 -20.05 11.51
N GLU A 145 -15.17 -19.97 11.83
CA GLU A 145 -16.07 -21.13 11.90
C GLU A 145 -17.16 -20.99 10.83
N ALA A 146 -17.28 -22.03 9.99
CA ALA A 146 -18.33 -22.10 8.98
C ALA A 146 -19.47 -23.00 9.47
N SER A 147 -20.68 -22.47 9.59
CA SER A 147 -21.89 -23.21 9.98
C SER A 147 -23.11 -22.70 9.21
N ALA A 148 -23.90 -23.61 8.66
CA ALA A 148 -25.15 -23.32 7.95
C ALA A 148 -25.04 -22.20 6.89
N GLY A 149 -23.92 -22.18 6.13
CA GLY A 149 -23.67 -21.19 5.06
C GLY A 149 -23.26 -19.81 5.58
N LYS A 150 -23.01 -19.65 6.89
CA LYS A 150 -22.48 -18.46 7.52
C LYS A 150 -21.03 -18.69 7.94
N LEU A 151 -20.20 -17.64 7.83
CA LEU A 151 -18.85 -17.61 8.37
C LEU A 151 -18.85 -16.68 9.58
N THR A 152 -18.47 -17.22 10.73
CA THR A 152 -18.28 -16.43 11.97
C THR A 152 -16.80 -16.27 12.22
N LEU A 153 -16.35 -15.04 12.38
CA LEU A 153 -14.98 -14.69 12.76
C LEU A 153 -14.98 -14.28 14.23
N SER A 154 -14.03 -14.81 14.99
CA SER A 154 -13.83 -14.48 16.41
C SER A 154 -12.36 -14.23 16.68
N GLY A 155 -12.03 -13.10 17.30
CA GLY A 155 -10.66 -12.69 17.61
C GLY A 155 -10.47 -11.20 17.50
N GLU A 156 -9.25 -10.75 17.81
CA GLU A 156 -8.81 -9.37 17.72
C GLU A 156 -7.58 -9.31 16.82
N LYS A 157 -7.43 -8.22 16.07
CA LYS A 157 -6.30 -7.96 15.16
C LYS A 157 -5.78 -6.53 15.38
N TRP A 158 -4.46 -6.43 15.39
CA TRP A 158 -3.73 -5.17 15.59
C TRP A 158 -3.11 -4.67 14.28
#